data_9e9a291cfdff330c2dda6507381b71f2
#
_entry.id   9e9a291cfdff330c2dda6507381b71f2
#
_cell.length_a   1.000
_cell.length_b   1.000
_cell.length_c   1.000
_cell.angle_alpha   90.00
_cell.angle_beta   90.00
_cell.angle_gamma   90.00
#
_symmetry.space_group_name_H-M   'P 1'
#
loop_
_entity.id
_entity.type
_entity.pdbx_description
1 polymer ?
#
loop_
_entity_poly.entity_id
_entity_poly.type
_entity_poly.pdbx_seq_one_letter_code
_entity_poly.pdbx_strand_id
1 'polypeptide(L)'
;MKQPGFSIFGDHFHPIIMLMVPLYWIWDDAIMLLIGQSLAIGAALYIFARTAQELLPGRLTSWLSVSLALSIGVQAAALYDFHELALGAPLMAMVGRTYVKDQLMATAWWGVSLLLVKEDMGVFLIGVAMALWFKGKRLVGVVLVAVALAYTWLVLAVIIPYFNPLGEYYY
;
A
#
# COMPACT_ATOMS: atom_id res chain seq x y z
N MET A 1 -27.50 -1.20 -2.51
CA MET A 1 -27.26 -2.28 -1.51
C MET A 1 -26.73 -3.49 -2.28
N LYS A 2 -25.58 -4.03 -1.90
CA LYS A 2 -25.04 -5.26 -2.50
C LYS A 2 -25.92 -6.45 -2.10
N GLN A 3 -26.03 -7.44 -2.98
CA GLN A 3 -26.88 -8.62 -2.73
C GLN A 3 -26.36 -9.45 -1.54
N PRO A 4 -27.26 -10.13 -0.78
CA PRO A 4 -26.83 -11.04 0.26
C PRO A 4 -25.89 -12.12 -0.31
N GLY A 5 -24.76 -12.34 0.36
CA GLY A 5 -23.73 -13.29 -0.09
C GLY A 5 -22.64 -12.70 -0.99
N PHE A 6 -22.67 -11.39 -1.29
CA PHE A 6 -21.61 -10.74 -2.05
C PHE A 6 -20.32 -10.66 -1.23
N SER A 7 -19.26 -11.27 -1.72
CA SER A 7 -17.94 -11.18 -1.10
C SER A 7 -17.30 -9.83 -1.39
N ILE A 8 -16.65 -9.22 -0.39
CA ILE A 8 -15.89 -7.99 -0.56
C ILE A 8 -14.76 -8.15 -1.62
N PHE A 9 -14.21 -9.35 -1.76
CA PHE A 9 -13.20 -9.68 -2.78
C PHE A 9 -13.76 -9.82 -4.21
N GLY A 10 -15.09 -9.85 -4.36
CA GLY A 10 -15.75 -9.80 -5.67
C GLY A 10 -15.96 -8.38 -6.18
N ASP A 11 -15.69 -7.37 -5.36
CA ASP A 11 -15.73 -5.95 -5.70
C ASP A 11 -14.31 -5.42 -5.95
N HIS A 12 -13.47 -5.54 -4.93
CA HIS A 12 -12.07 -5.17 -4.93
C HIS A 12 -11.23 -6.25 -4.26
N PHE A 13 -10.04 -6.53 -4.81
CA PHE A 13 -9.11 -7.46 -4.19
C PHE A 13 -8.07 -6.72 -3.36
N HIS A 14 -8.33 -6.66 -2.04
CA HIS A 14 -7.50 -5.96 -1.06
C HIS A 14 -7.20 -6.84 0.15
N PRO A 15 -6.37 -7.90 0.00
CA PRO A 15 -6.09 -8.84 1.08
C PRO A 15 -5.50 -8.20 2.34
N ILE A 16 -4.89 -7.03 2.24
CA ILE A 16 -4.32 -6.31 3.40
C ILE A 16 -5.37 -6.03 4.49
N ILE A 17 -6.66 -5.93 4.14
CA ILE A 17 -7.74 -5.69 5.11
C ILE A 17 -7.85 -6.83 6.14
N MET A 18 -7.35 -8.03 5.81
CA MET A 18 -7.33 -9.16 6.73
C MET A 18 -6.49 -8.86 7.99
N LEU A 19 -5.57 -7.89 7.94
CA LEU A 19 -4.84 -7.41 9.11
C LEU A 19 -5.75 -6.76 10.15
N MET A 20 -6.94 -6.32 9.75
CA MET A 20 -7.94 -5.73 10.66
C MET A 20 -8.78 -6.79 11.39
N VAL A 21 -8.83 -8.02 10.91
CA VAL A 21 -9.65 -9.09 11.49
C VAL A 21 -9.35 -9.34 12.98
N PRO A 22 -8.07 -9.45 13.43
CA PRO A 22 -7.78 -9.63 14.85
C PRO A 22 -8.25 -8.45 15.72
N LEU A 23 -8.24 -7.23 15.18
CA LEU A 23 -8.72 -6.05 15.89
C LEU A 23 -10.24 -6.10 16.10
N TYR A 24 -10.99 -6.58 15.09
CA TYR A 24 -12.43 -6.80 15.20
C TYR A 24 -12.81 -7.87 16.21
N TRP A 25 -11.96 -8.87 16.45
CA TRP A 25 -12.19 -9.86 17.51
C TRP A 25 -12.08 -9.26 18.91
N ILE A 26 -11.32 -8.17 19.06
CA ILE A 26 -11.16 -7.46 20.34
C ILE A 26 -12.33 -6.49 20.55
N TRP A 27 -12.72 -5.78 19.49
CA TRP A 27 -13.80 -4.80 19.54
C TRP A 27 -14.51 -4.74 18.18
N ASP A 28 -15.73 -5.28 18.16
CA ASP A 28 -16.59 -5.37 16.96
C ASP A 28 -17.29 -4.01 16.72
N ASP A 29 -16.51 -3.03 16.31
CA ASP A 29 -16.99 -1.68 15.98
C ASP A 29 -16.19 -1.13 14.78
N ALA A 30 -16.88 -0.40 13.90
CA ALA A 30 -16.26 0.24 12.73
C ALA A 30 -15.13 1.22 13.09
N ILE A 31 -15.14 1.74 14.32
CA ILE A 31 -14.09 2.64 14.83
C ILE A 31 -12.70 1.97 14.83
N MET A 32 -12.65 0.63 14.92
CA MET A 32 -11.40 -0.12 14.85
C MET A 32 -10.71 -0.01 13.49
N LEU A 33 -11.47 0.16 12.42
CA LEU A 33 -10.91 0.42 11.09
C LEU A 33 -10.24 1.80 11.04
N LEU A 34 -10.87 2.81 11.61
CA LEU A 34 -10.33 4.17 11.68
C LEU A 34 -9.08 4.24 12.57
N ILE A 35 -9.06 3.48 13.67
CA ILE A 35 -7.86 3.34 14.52
C ILE A 35 -6.74 2.69 13.72
N GLY A 36 -7.02 1.57 13.04
CA GLY A 36 -6.04 0.88 12.19
C GLY A 36 -5.48 1.77 11.09
N GLN A 37 -6.35 2.54 10.41
CA GLN A 37 -5.97 3.55 9.42
C GLN A 37 -5.04 4.61 10.01
N SER A 38 -5.42 5.17 11.16
CA SER A 38 -4.63 6.21 11.84
C SER A 38 -3.26 5.69 12.27
N LEU A 39 -3.19 4.46 12.78
CA LEU A 39 -1.94 3.80 13.14
C LEU A 39 -1.06 3.55 11.92
N ALA A 40 -1.63 3.14 10.79
CA ALA A 40 -0.90 2.93 9.55
C ALA A 40 -0.30 4.25 9.01
N ILE A 41 -1.09 5.32 8.98
CA ILE A 41 -0.62 6.66 8.59
C ILE A 41 0.48 7.13 9.54
N GLY A 42 0.28 6.99 10.85
CA GLY A 42 1.28 7.32 11.87
C GLY A 42 2.59 6.54 11.69
N ALA A 43 2.51 5.24 11.40
CA ALA A 43 3.67 4.40 11.11
C ALA A 43 4.41 4.88 9.85
N ALA A 44 3.70 5.24 8.79
CA ALA A 44 4.30 5.78 7.57
C ALA A 44 5.05 7.10 7.84
N LEU A 45 4.43 8.02 8.58
CA LEU A 45 5.06 9.28 8.99
C LEU A 45 6.30 9.04 9.88
N TYR A 46 6.23 8.09 10.79
CA TYR A 46 7.37 7.71 11.63
C TYR A 46 8.53 7.16 10.78
N ILE A 47 8.25 6.23 9.83
CA ILE A 47 9.27 5.68 8.93
C ILE A 47 9.90 6.80 8.10
N PHE A 48 9.09 7.73 7.58
CA PHE A 48 9.58 8.89 6.83
C PHE A 48 10.50 9.77 7.71
N ALA A 49 10.04 10.15 8.90
CA ALA A 49 10.81 11.00 9.82
C ALA A 49 12.14 10.34 10.22
N ARG A 50 12.15 9.04 10.52
CA ARG A 50 13.37 8.26 10.81
C ARG A 50 14.32 8.22 9.62
N THR A 51 13.78 8.05 8.41
CA THR A 51 14.58 8.05 7.18
C THR A 51 15.20 9.43 6.94
N ALA A 52 14.41 10.48 7.10
CA ALA A 52 14.89 11.85 6.96
C ALA A 52 15.97 12.20 8.00
N GLN A 53 15.84 11.74 9.26
CA GLN A 53 16.85 11.94 10.32
C GLN A 53 18.20 11.30 9.98
N GLU A 54 18.19 10.19 9.28
CA GLU A 54 19.41 9.48 8.88
C GLU A 54 20.12 10.13 7.68
N LEU A 55 19.41 10.93 6.88
CA LEU A 55 19.90 11.47 5.63
C LEU A 55 20.13 12.98 5.64
N LEU A 56 19.49 13.71 6.54
CA LEU A 56 19.39 15.18 6.49
C LEU A 56 19.76 15.84 7.85
N PRO A 57 20.23 17.09 7.83
CA PRO A 57 20.43 17.87 9.07
C PRO A 57 19.12 18.00 9.88
N GLY A 58 19.24 17.97 11.22
CA GLY A 58 18.10 17.90 12.13
C GLY A 58 17.00 18.95 11.93
N ARG A 59 17.38 20.21 11.63
CA ARG A 59 16.39 21.26 11.32
C ARG A 59 15.56 20.95 10.07
N LEU A 60 16.22 20.51 9.00
CA LEU A 60 15.55 20.17 7.74
C LEU A 60 14.62 18.95 7.93
N THR A 61 15.09 17.95 8.67
CA THR A 61 14.28 16.78 9.04
C THR A 61 12.98 17.19 9.73
N SER A 62 13.05 18.08 10.73
CA SER A 62 11.86 18.52 11.46
C SER A 62 10.88 19.23 10.53
N TRP A 63 11.37 20.17 9.72
CA TRP A 63 10.50 20.91 8.79
C TRP A 63 9.84 19.98 7.76
N LEU A 64 10.58 19.05 7.16
CA LEU A 64 10.03 18.10 6.19
C LEU A 64 9.01 17.16 6.82
N SER A 65 9.29 16.65 8.02
CA SER A 65 8.36 15.75 8.73
C SER A 65 7.07 16.46 9.12
N VAL A 66 7.16 17.69 9.63
CA VAL A 66 5.98 18.51 9.96
C VAL A 66 5.20 18.88 8.70
N SER A 67 5.89 19.31 7.64
CA SER A 67 5.25 19.66 6.37
C SER A 67 4.51 18.47 5.75
N LEU A 68 5.10 17.27 5.81
CA LEU A 68 4.42 16.06 5.33
C LEU A 68 3.19 15.75 6.19
N ALA A 69 3.33 15.78 7.53
CA ALA A 69 2.22 15.48 8.43
C ALA A 69 1.06 16.48 8.28
N LEU A 70 1.36 17.75 8.01
CA LEU A 70 0.38 18.81 7.79
C LEU A 70 -0.07 18.93 6.32
N SER A 71 0.47 18.10 5.42
CA SER A 71 0.03 18.14 4.01
C SER A 71 -1.44 17.78 3.89
N ILE A 72 -2.13 18.44 2.98
CA ILE A 72 -3.57 18.23 2.75
C ILE A 72 -3.89 16.76 2.43
N GLY A 73 -3.00 16.06 1.74
CA GLY A 73 -3.18 14.65 1.41
C GLY A 73 -3.17 13.74 2.64
N VAL A 74 -2.23 13.94 3.57
CA VAL A 74 -2.17 13.17 4.83
C VAL A 74 -3.35 13.52 5.73
N GLN A 75 -3.69 14.80 5.87
CA GLN A 75 -4.84 15.23 6.66
C GLN A 75 -6.15 14.70 6.09
N ALA A 76 -6.35 14.79 4.79
CA ALA A 76 -7.53 14.24 4.14
C ALA A 76 -7.63 12.72 4.35
N ALA A 77 -6.53 11.97 4.16
CA ALA A 77 -6.51 10.53 4.38
C ALA A 77 -6.78 10.15 5.85
N ALA A 78 -6.37 10.98 6.82
CA ALA A 78 -6.59 10.73 8.24
C ALA A 78 -8.02 11.06 8.70
N LEU A 79 -8.68 12.01 8.06
CA LEU A 79 -10.02 12.51 8.43
C LEU A 79 -11.16 11.88 7.62
N TYR A 80 -10.83 11.18 6.54
CA TYR A 80 -11.81 10.52 5.69
C TYR A 80 -12.28 9.19 6.27
N ASP A 81 -13.38 8.66 5.72
CA ASP A 81 -13.84 7.30 6.03
C ASP A 81 -12.72 6.27 5.78
N PHE A 82 -12.86 5.11 6.43
CA PHE A 82 -11.86 4.05 6.28
C PHE A 82 -11.61 3.72 4.80
N HIS A 83 -10.33 3.74 4.45
CA HIS A 83 -9.86 3.36 3.11
C HIS A 83 -8.67 2.40 3.23
N GLU A 84 -8.77 1.23 2.62
CA GLU A 84 -7.75 0.17 2.68
C GLU A 84 -6.37 0.63 2.19
N LEU A 85 -6.32 1.61 1.26
CA LEU A 85 -5.06 2.20 0.77
C LEU A 85 -4.20 2.79 1.88
N ALA A 86 -4.80 3.29 2.95
CA ALA A 86 -4.07 3.83 4.09
C ALA A 86 -3.21 2.75 4.79
N LEU A 87 -3.66 1.48 4.78
CA LEU A 87 -2.88 0.36 5.31
C LEU A 87 -1.62 0.09 4.48
N GLY A 88 -1.59 0.50 3.21
CA GLY A 88 -0.43 0.44 2.33
C GLY A 88 0.62 1.55 2.59
N ALA A 89 0.25 2.63 3.29
CA ALA A 89 1.15 3.76 3.50
C ALA A 89 2.49 3.39 4.15
N PRO A 90 2.58 2.56 5.21
CA PRO A 90 3.85 2.13 5.78
C PRO A 90 4.67 1.27 4.81
N LEU A 91 4.04 0.46 3.96
CA LEU A 91 4.73 -0.32 2.94
C LEU A 91 5.39 0.61 1.90
N MET A 92 4.66 1.63 1.44
CA MET A 92 5.19 2.65 0.53
C MET A 92 6.35 3.44 1.18
N ALA A 93 6.23 3.80 2.46
CA ALA A 93 7.31 4.45 3.20
C ALA A 93 8.56 3.56 3.28
N MET A 94 8.40 2.23 3.44
CA MET A 94 9.50 1.27 3.42
C MET A 94 10.13 1.12 2.03
N VAL A 95 9.35 1.15 0.96
CA VAL A 95 9.89 1.22 -0.42
C VAL A 95 10.80 2.43 -0.57
N GLY A 96 10.32 3.62 -0.19
CA GLY A 96 11.12 4.85 -0.24
C GLY A 96 12.39 4.77 0.60
N ARG A 97 12.26 4.32 1.88
CA ARG A 97 13.38 4.17 2.80
C ARG A 97 14.48 3.25 2.25
N THR A 98 14.09 2.06 1.80
CA THR A 98 15.06 1.07 1.30
C THR A 98 15.70 1.52 -0.01
N TYR A 99 14.94 2.21 -0.86
CA TYR A 99 15.45 2.76 -2.12
C TYR A 99 16.53 3.84 -1.90
N VAL A 100 16.27 4.81 -1.01
CA VAL A 100 17.25 5.89 -0.74
C VAL A 100 18.48 5.39 0.02
N LYS A 101 18.38 4.25 0.68
CA LYS A 101 19.50 3.58 1.37
C LYS A 101 20.23 2.56 0.48
N ASP A 102 19.93 2.52 -0.82
CA ASP A 102 20.48 1.57 -1.80
C ASP A 102 20.29 0.09 -1.43
N GLN A 103 19.32 -0.21 -0.58
CA GLN A 103 18.91 -1.58 -0.22
C GLN A 103 17.96 -2.17 -1.30
N LEU A 104 18.46 -2.28 -2.53
CA LEU A 104 17.64 -2.46 -3.73
C LEU A 104 16.81 -3.75 -3.73
N MET A 105 17.30 -4.84 -3.12
CA MET A 105 16.51 -6.07 -2.99
C MET A 105 15.39 -5.93 -1.96
N ALA A 106 15.63 -5.23 -0.85
CA ALA A 106 14.58 -4.91 0.11
C ALA A 106 13.51 -4.01 -0.51
N THR A 107 13.93 -3.03 -1.37
CA THR A 107 13.00 -2.20 -2.15
C THR A 107 12.09 -3.05 -3.04
N ALA A 108 12.64 -4.06 -3.71
CA ALA A 108 11.85 -5.00 -4.53
C ALA A 108 10.81 -5.76 -3.69
N TRP A 109 11.22 -6.30 -2.53
CA TRP A 109 10.30 -7.04 -1.65
C TRP A 109 9.18 -6.16 -1.08
N TRP A 110 9.51 -4.94 -0.61
CA TRP A 110 8.50 -3.98 -0.17
C TRP A 110 7.59 -3.54 -1.32
N GLY A 111 8.13 -3.41 -2.54
CA GLY A 111 7.35 -3.16 -3.74
C GLY A 111 6.33 -4.26 -4.02
N VAL A 112 6.76 -5.54 -3.96
CA VAL A 112 5.86 -6.69 -4.14
C VAL A 112 4.77 -6.73 -3.07
N SER A 113 5.09 -6.37 -1.81
CA SER A 113 4.08 -6.36 -0.74
C SER A 113 2.95 -5.37 -0.97
N LEU A 114 3.16 -4.32 -1.80
CA LEU A 114 2.08 -3.40 -2.17
C LEU A 114 0.95 -4.09 -2.93
N LEU A 115 1.21 -5.20 -3.63
CA LEU A 115 0.17 -5.97 -4.32
C LEU A 115 -0.91 -6.50 -3.37
N LEU A 116 -0.61 -6.62 -2.07
CA LEU A 116 -1.60 -7.02 -1.06
C LEU A 116 -2.58 -5.90 -0.70
N VAL A 117 -2.29 -4.66 -1.10
CA VAL A 117 -3.10 -3.50 -0.72
C VAL A 117 -4.36 -3.40 -1.57
N LYS A 118 -4.19 -3.48 -2.90
CA LYS A 118 -5.31 -3.39 -3.85
C LYS A 118 -4.89 -3.90 -5.23
N GLU A 119 -5.86 -4.27 -6.06
CA GLU A 119 -5.64 -4.79 -7.42
C GLU A 119 -4.87 -3.85 -8.34
N ASP A 120 -4.99 -2.54 -8.14
CA ASP A 120 -4.34 -1.50 -8.94
C ASP A 120 -2.88 -1.21 -8.55
N MET A 121 -2.40 -1.78 -7.45
CA MET A 121 -1.02 -1.59 -6.97
C MET A 121 0.04 -2.18 -7.92
N GLY A 122 -0.37 -2.97 -8.91
CA GLY A 122 0.52 -3.38 -10.00
C GLY A 122 1.18 -2.20 -10.72
N VAL A 123 0.47 -1.07 -10.87
CA VAL A 123 1.01 0.15 -11.48
C VAL A 123 2.14 0.74 -10.63
N PHE A 124 1.99 0.76 -9.31
CA PHE A 124 3.03 1.21 -8.39
C PHE A 124 4.26 0.28 -8.42
N LEU A 125 4.03 -1.05 -8.52
CA LEU A 125 5.13 -2.00 -8.66
C LEU A 125 5.93 -1.79 -9.95
N ILE A 126 5.27 -1.41 -11.06
CA ILE A 126 5.97 -1.02 -12.30
C ILE A 126 6.83 0.22 -12.05
N GLY A 127 6.34 1.21 -11.30
CA GLY A 127 7.14 2.38 -10.89
C GLY A 127 8.39 1.98 -10.09
N VAL A 128 8.25 1.07 -9.13
CA VAL A 128 9.38 0.50 -8.36
C VAL A 128 10.35 -0.24 -9.29
N ALA A 129 9.84 -1.03 -10.23
CA ALA A 129 10.64 -1.75 -11.22
C ALA A 129 11.49 -0.80 -12.08
N MET A 130 10.89 0.30 -12.55
CA MET A 130 11.60 1.34 -13.31
C MET A 130 12.69 2.01 -12.46
N ALA A 131 12.40 2.35 -11.20
CA ALA A 131 13.38 2.93 -10.29
C ALA A 131 14.58 2.00 -10.08
N LEU A 132 14.35 0.70 -9.90
CA LEU A 132 15.41 -0.30 -9.78
C LEU A 132 16.18 -0.52 -11.10
N TRP A 133 15.50 -0.45 -12.23
CA TRP A 133 16.15 -0.48 -13.54
C TRP A 133 17.18 0.64 -13.70
N PHE A 134 16.83 1.88 -13.35
CA PHE A 134 17.74 3.02 -13.40
C PHE A 134 18.89 2.92 -12.39
N LYS A 135 18.71 2.18 -11.30
CA LYS A 135 19.78 1.81 -10.35
C LYS A 135 20.62 0.61 -10.82
N GLY A 136 20.48 0.17 -12.07
CA GLY A 136 21.27 -0.91 -12.68
C GLY A 136 20.76 -2.32 -12.39
N LYS A 137 19.67 -2.50 -11.64
CA LYS A 137 19.04 -3.81 -11.34
C LYS A 137 18.05 -4.23 -12.45
N ARG A 138 18.53 -4.24 -13.69
CA ARG A 138 17.67 -4.43 -14.89
C ARG A 138 16.86 -5.73 -14.86
N LEU A 139 17.50 -6.85 -14.51
CA LEU A 139 16.78 -8.14 -14.42
C LEU A 139 15.67 -8.11 -13.37
N VAL A 140 15.97 -7.54 -12.18
CA VAL A 140 14.97 -7.37 -11.13
C VAL A 140 13.81 -6.51 -11.63
N GLY A 141 14.10 -5.39 -12.32
CA GLY A 141 13.08 -4.54 -12.91
C GLY A 141 12.18 -5.30 -13.88
N VAL A 142 12.76 -6.09 -14.81
CA VAL A 142 11.98 -6.91 -15.75
C VAL A 142 11.08 -7.92 -15.01
N VAL A 143 11.63 -8.62 -14.02
CA VAL A 143 10.88 -9.59 -13.22
C VAL A 143 9.71 -8.91 -12.49
N LEU A 144 9.93 -7.73 -11.89
CA LEU A 144 8.86 -7.01 -11.20
C LEU A 144 7.75 -6.55 -12.14
N VAL A 145 8.08 -6.11 -13.37
CA VAL A 145 7.07 -5.79 -14.39
C VAL A 145 6.26 -7.04 -14.74
N ALA A 146 6.92 -8.16 -14.98
CA ALA A 146 6.23 -9.42 -15.28
C ALA A 146 5.31 -9.85 -14.12
N VAL A 147 5.78 -9.73 -12.87
CA VAL A 147 4.97 -10.00 -11.66
C VAL A 147 3.77 -9.06 -11.58
N ALA A 148 3.96 -7.76 -11.80
CA ALA A 148 2.88 -6.78 -11.77
C ALA A 148 1.79 -7.10 -12.79
N LEU A 149 2.17 -7.38 -14.03
CA LEU A 149 1.24 -7.73 -15.13
C LEU A 149 0.51 -9.05 -14.86
N ALA A 150 1.25 -10.09 -14.46
CA ALA A 150 0.67 -11.39 -14.15
C ALA A 150 -0.30 -11.30 -12.96
N TYR A 151 0.05 -10.58 -11.90
CA TYR A 151 -0.81 -10.35 -10.75
C TYR A 151 -2.08 -9.60 -11.14
N THR A 152 -1.96 -8.45 -11.83
CA THR A 152 -3.11 -7.66 -12.26
C THR A 152 -4.04 -8.49 -13.14
N TRP A 153 -3.50 -9.22 -14.12
CA TRP A 153 -4.29 -10.12 -14.94
C TRP A 153 -5.00 -11.20 -14.11
N LEU A 154 -4.28 -11.88 -13.20
CA LEU A 154 -4.84 -12.92 -12.34
C LEU A 154 -6.00 -12.38 -11.47
N VAL A 155 -5.81 -11.21 -10.89
CA VAL A 155 -6.82 -10.61 -10.01
C VAL A 155 -8.06 -10.21 -10.81
N LEU A 156 -7.89 -9.50 -11.93
CA LEU A 156 -9.01 -8.99 -12.72
C LEU A 156 -9.72 -10.07 -13.53
N ALA A 157 -8.99 -11.06 -14.06
CA ALA A 157 -9.56 -12.08 -14.93
C ALA A 157 -10.03 -13.35 -14.18
N VAL A 158 -9.51 -13.60 -12.97
CA VAL A 158 -9.80 -14.86 -12.26
C VAL A 158 -10.35 -14.60 -10.86
N ILE A 159 -9.63 -13.85 -10.01
CA ILE A 159 -9.97 -13.76 -8.59
C ILE A 159 -11.27 -12.97 -8.39
N ILE A 160 -11.35 -11.74 -8.89
CA ILE A 160 -12.55 -10.91 -8.73
C ILE A 160 -13.78 -11.57 -9.36
N PRO A 161 -13.74 -12.08 -10.61
CA PRO A 161 -14.87 -12.81 -11.18
C PRO A 161 -15.29 -14.06 -10.40
N TYR A 162 -14.33 -14.78 -9.80
CA TYR A 162 -14.65 -15.96 -8.96
C TYR A 162 -15.45 -15.60 -7.72
N PHE A 163 -15.16 -14.46 -7.09
CA PHE A 163 -15.87 -13.97 -5.89
C PHE A 163 -17.09 -13.10 -6.21
N ASN A 164 -17.25 -12.66 -7.46
CA ASN A 164 -18.40 -11.87 -7.90
C ASN A 164 -19.51 -12.82 -8.39
N PRO A 165 -20.72 -12.77 -7.81
CA PRO A 165 -21.86 -13.61 -8.24
C PRO A 165 -22.24 -13.42 -9.72
N LEU A 166 -21.91 -12.28 -10.33
CA LEU A 166 -22.18 -11.97 -11.72
C LEU A 166 -21.05 -12.41 -12.66
N GLY A 167 -19.91 -12.86 -12.10
CA GLY A 167 -18.75 -13.32 -12.86
C GLY A 167 -18.04 -12.26 -13.71
N GLU A 168 -18.29 -10.98 -13.42
CA GLU A 168 -17.77 -9.86 -14.20
C GLU A 168 -17.09 -8.81 -13.30
N TYR A 169 -16.09 -8.12 -13.86
CA TYR A 169 -15.46 -6.95 -13.24
C TYR A 169 -16.06 -5.68 -13.84
N TYR A 170 -16.61 -4.79 -13.02
CA TYR A 170 -17.42 -3.65 -13.47
C TYR A 170 -16.71 -2.30 -13.50
N TYR A 171 -15.40 -2.23 -13.22
CA TYR A 171 -14.66 -0.97 -13.14
C TYR A 171 -13.69 -0.79 -14.29
#